data_9d6cf81d9f95a6661fb8f20b208c034a
#
_entry.id   9d6cf81d9f95a6661fb8f20b208c034a
#
_cell.length_a   1.000
_cell.length_b   1.000
_cell.length_c   1.000
_cell.angle_alpha   90.00
_cell.angle_beta   90.00
_cell.angle_gamma   90.00
#
_symmetry.space_group_name_H-M   'P 1'
#
loop_
_entity.id
_entity.type
_entity.pdbx_description
1 polymer ?
#
loop_
_entity_poly.entity_id
_entity_poly.type
_entity_poly.pdbx_seq_one_letter_code
_entity_poly.pdbx_strand_id
1 'polypeptide(L)'
;MALSFGGSGFSAQKSIGYMSKTKSLMDKSMERIASGNKILTAGDDPGGLAVSMRLKNELSTLVGAKDRVGNAKSYVEAQSTALQSVADIVSEMQTIKINYDASSDSDERDAYESQFQDLRAQLNNLKGESINTQPLFNRDDDLQISTTADGSGSTIELTDIDLDDALTIASLGVDLADNTDGTTLDDISDGDLTAVFDKVTGLATEVAGDQSTLGFASDYLSNMSTNLEAAHGRIMDVDIAEESANYAKLSMQYEAAAVAVAQANVAMGAVLDLLLTSVDRD
;
A
#
# COMPACT_ATOMS: atom_id res chain seq x y z
N MET A 1 -25.37 17.82 74.30
CA MET A 1 -25.39 17.77 72.79
C MET A 1 -24.08 17.23 72.35
N ALA A 2 -24.00 16.00 71.88
CA ALA A 2 -22.77 15.46 71.29
C ALA A 2 -22.65 16.06 69.89
N LEU A 3 -21.76 17.05 69.74
CA LEU A 3 -21.34 17.61 68.45
C LEU A 3 -20.63 16.52 67.67
N SER A 4 -21.24 16.08 66.57
CA SER A 4 -20.70 15.10 65.63
C SER A 4 -19.47 15.70 64.91
N PHE A 5 -18.32 15.68 65.56
CA PHE A 5 -17.06 16.14 65.02
C PHE A 5 -16.56 15.32 63.80
N GLY A 6 -17.16 14.17 63.54
CA GLY A 6 -16.78 13.28 62.43
C GLY A 6 -17.31 13.71 61.06
N GLY A 7 -18.35 14.54 61.00
CA GLY A 7 -19.07 14.78 59.74
C GLY A 7 -18.41 15.75 58.77
N SER A 8 -17.81 16.84 59.29
CA SER A 8 -17.18 17.87 58.41
C SER A 8 -15.81 17.45 57.84
N GLY A 9 -15.01 16.77 58.67
CA GLY A 9 -13.72 16.23 58.21
C GLY A 9 -13.88 15.11 57.20
N PHE A 10 -14.88 14.24 57.41
CA PHE A 10 -15.19 13.16 56.47
C PHE A 10 -15.75 13.68 55.14
N SER A 11 -16.58 14.73 55.14
CA SER A 11 -17.09 15.35 53.91
C SER A 11 -15.99 16.06 53.11
N ALA A 12 -15.04 16.75 53.77
CA ALA A 12 -13.89 17.35 53.12
C ALA A 12 -13.01 16.28 52.47
N GLN A 13 -12.66 15.21 53.19
CA GLN A 13 -11.85 14.09 52.68
C GLN A 13 -12.50 13.42 51.46
N LYS A 14 -13.82 13.23 51.50
CA LYS A 14 -14.60 12.66 50.37
C LYS A 14 -14.57 13.60 49.16
N SER A 15 -14.69 14.90 49.36
CA SER A 15 -14.62 15.90 48.28
C SER A 15 -13.22 15.96 47.65
N ILE A 16 -12.16 15.83 48.43
CA ILE A 16 -10.77 15.74 47.92
C ILE A 16 -10.61 14.46 47.08
N GLY A 17 -11.16 13.32 47.53
CA GLY A 17 -11.16 12.07 46.78
C GLY A 17 -11.86 12.21 45.42
N TYR A 18 -13.02 12.87 45.38
CA TYR A 18 -13.71 13.15 44.11
C TYR A 18 -12.95 14.09 43.23
N MET A 19 -12.35 15.14 43.76
CA MET A 19 -11.51 16.09 43.00
C MET A 19 -10.30 15.37 42.34
N SER A 20 -9.61 14.53 43.11
CA SER A 20 -8.46 13.77 42.58
C SER A 20 -8.89 12.79 41.46
N LYS A 21 -10.03 12.10 41.66
CA LYS A 21 -10.58 11.19 40.65
C LYS A 21 -11.01 11.95 39.39
N THR A 22 -11.69 13.08 39.54
CA THR A 22 -12.13 13.91 38.40
C THR A 22 -10.94 14.47 37.64
N LYS A 23 -9.89 14.90 38.36
CA LYS A 23 -8.64 15.33 37.71
C LYS A 23 -8.00 14.22 36.87
N SER A 24 -7.89 13.01 37.39
CA SER A 24 -7.33 11.87 36.65
C SER A 24 -8.18 11.53 35.40
N LEU A 25 -9.52 11.63 35.48
CA LEU A 25 -10.40 11.42 34.33
C LEU A 25 -10.25 12.55 33.28
N MET A 26 -10.09 13.80 33.75
CA MET A 26 -9.87 14.97 32.89
C MET A 26 -8.53 14.87 32.15
N ASP A 27 -7.47 14.49 32.85
CA ASP A 27 -6.13 14.28 32.27
C ASP A 27 -6.19 13.19 31.19
N LYS A 28 -6.90 12.07 31.46
CA LYS A 28 -7.11 11.00 30.49
C LYS A 28 -7.94 11.42 29.27
N SER A 29 -8.98 12.24 29.49
CA SER A 29 -9.79 12.79 28.39
C SER A 29 -8.95 13.71 27.51
N MET A 30 -8.08 14.53 28.10
CA MET A 30 -7.14 15.37 27.37
C MET A 30 -6.13 14.55 26.55
N GLU A 31 -5.59 13.45 27.10
CA GLU A 31 -4.70 12.56 26.38
C GLU A 31 -5.39 11.90 25.17
N ARG A 32 -6.68 11.52 25.31
CA ARG A 32 -7.48 10.99 24.21
C ARG A 32 -7.70 12.02 23.10
N ILE A 33 -8.02 13.27 23.47
CA ILE A 33 -8.19 14.37 22.51
C ILE A 33 -6.85 14.65 21.82
N ALA A 34 -5.75 14.67 22.56
CA ALA A 34 -4.42 14.98 22.04
C ALA A 34 -3.86 13.88 21.10
N SER A 35 -4.15 12.60 21.43
CA SER A 35 -3.69 11.45 20.62
C SER A 35 -4.63 11.09 19.48
N GLY A 36 -5.92 11.51 19.53
CA GLY A 36 -6.95 11.07 18.62
C GLY A 36 -7.44 9.64 18.88
N ASN A 37 -6.90 8.95 19.90
CA ASN A 37 -7.19 7.55 20.20
C ASN A 37 -8.10 7.40 21.42
N LYS A 38 -9.09 6.52 21.29
CA LYS A 38 -9.99 6.14 22.39
C LYS A 38 -9.29 5.23 23.42
N ILE A 39 -8.44 4.33 22.94
CA ILE A 39 -7.67 3.37 23.75
C ILE A 39 -6.22 3.84 23.81
N LEU A 40 -5.77 4.26 24.99
CA LEU A 40 -4.40 4.76 25.21
C LEU A 40 -3.49 3.65 25.77
N THR A 41 -4.05 2.83 26.64
CA THR A 41 -3.29 1.78 27.35
C THR A 41 -4.02 0.44 27.31
N ALA A 42 -3.30 -0.66 27.52
CA ALA A 42 -3.90 -1.98 27.66
C ALA A 42 -4.89 -2.09 28.84
N GLY A 43 -4.81 -1.17 29.81
CA GLY A 43 -5.73 -1.11 30.93
C GLY A 43 -7.10 -0.52 30.57
N ASP A 44 -7.23 0.18 29.43
CA ASP A 44 -8.48 0.79 29.01
C ASP A 44 -9.43 -0.20 28.38
N ASP A 45 -8.91 -0.97 27.41
CA ASP A 45 -9.60 -2.07 26.73
C ASP A 45 -8.58 -3.06 26.19
N PRO A 46 -8.24 -4.14 26.93
CA PRO A 46 -7.30 -5.15 26.47
C PRO A 46 -7.77 -5.89 25.22
N GLY A 47 -9.10 -6.09 25.09
CA GLY A 47 -9.68 -6.78 23.95
C GLY A 47 -9.61 -5.94 22.68
N GLY A 48 -10.05 -4.68 22.76
CA GLY A 48 -9.97 -3.73 21.67
C GLY A 48 -8.54 -3.47 21.22
N LEU A 49 -7.60 -3.32 22.17
CA LEU A 49 -6.19 -3.15 21.84
C LEU A 49 -5.61 -4.37 21.11
N ALA A 50 -5.90 -5.58 21.55
CA ALA A 50 -5.43 -6.81 20.91
C ALA A 50 -5.96 -6.93 19.47
N VAL A 51 -7.22 -6.59 19.22
CA VAL A 51 -7.81 -6.58 17.88
C VAL A 51 -7.19 -5.49 17.02
N SER A 52 -7.02 -4.27 17.57
CA SER A 52 -6.41 -3.16 16.83
C SER A 52 -4.97 -3.46 16.41
N MET A 53 -4.19 -4.11 17.28
CA MET A 53 -2.82 -4.54 16.95
C MET A 53 -2.80 -5.58 15.82
N ARG A 54 -3.75 -6.52 15.80
CA ARG A 54 -3.88 -7.48 14.69
C ARG A 54 -4.24 -6.78 13.39
N LEU A 55 -5.24 -5.90 13.41
CA LEU A 55 -5.64 -5.12 12.22
C LEU A 55 -4.48 -4.25 11.70
N LYS A 56 -3.73 -3.62 12.60
CA LYS A 56 -2.56 -2.82 12.22
C LYS A 56 -1.46 -3.69 11.59
N ASN A 57 -1.21 -4.88 12.12
CA ASN A 57 -0.27 -5.83 11.52
C ASN A 57 -0.75 -6.26 10.14
N GLU A 58 -2.02 -6.61 9.99
CA GLU A 58 -2.64 -7.00 8.72
C GLU A 58 -2.58 -5.85 7.70
N LEU A 59 -2.85 -4.62 8.14
CA LEU A 59 -2.70 -3.42 7.31
C LEU A 59 -1.26 -3.21 6.82
N SER A 60 -0.28 -3.35 7.72
CA SER A 60 1.15 -3.22 7.37
C SER A 60 1.58 -4.26 6.33
N THR A 61 1.09 -5.48 6.47
CA THR A 61 1.38 -6.58 5.55
C THR A 61 0.71 -6.38 4.19
N LEU A 62 -0.50 -5.82 4.20
CA LEU A 62 -1.26 -5.46 2.99
C LEU A 62 -0.57 -4.34 2.20
N VAL A 63 0.01 -3.35 2.88
CA VAL A 63 0.81 -2.30 2.23
C VAL A 63 1.99 -2.92 1.49
N GLY A 64 2.72 -3.84 2.11
CA GLY A 64 3.81 -4.55 1.44
C GLY A 64 3.36 -5.40 0.24
N ALA A 65 2.16 -6.00 0.30
CA ALA A 65 1.57 -6.70 -0.85
C ALA A 65 1.23 -5.73 -1.98
N LYS A 66 0.65 -4.58 -1.65
CA LYS A 66 0.31 -3.52 -2.62
C LYS A 66 1.55 -2.98 -3.33
N ASP A 67 2.66 -2.78 -2.61
CA ASP A 67 3.92 -2.34 -3.20
C ASP A 67 4.49 -3.38 -4.17
N ARG A 68 4.41 -4.67 -3.83
CA ARG A 68 4.82 -5.76 -4.74
C ARG A 68 3.99 -5.79 -6.02
N VAL A 69 2.66 -5.69 -5.90
CA VAL A 69 1.75 -5.62 -7.06
C VAL A 69 2.01 -4.36 -7.88
N GLY A 70 2.30 -3.22 -7.24
CA GLY A 70 2.68 -1.99 -7.92
C GLY A 70 3.97 -2.12 -8.74
N ASN A 71 4.99 -2.76 -8.17
CA ASN A 71 6.26 -3.04 -8.86
C ASN A 71 6.04 -4.02 -10.03
N ALA A 72 5.24 -5.07 -9.83
CA ALA A 72 4.90 -6.01 -10.88
C ALA A 72 4.14 -5.34 -12.03
N LYS A 73 3.21 -4.44 -11.72
CA LYS A 73 2.48 -3.66 -12.73
C LYS A 73 3.42 -2.80 -13.57
N SER A 74 4.39 -2.12 -12.95
CA SER A 74 5.38 -1.33 -13.67
C SER A 74 6.29 -2.21 -14.56
N TYR A 75 6.61 -3.42 -14.10
CA TYR A 75 7.37 -4.39 -14.89
C TYR A 75 6.58 -4.86 -16.12
N VAL A 76 5.32 -5.25 -15.97
CA VAL A 76 4.44 -5.68 -17.07
C VAL A 76 4.15 -4.53 -18.05
N GLU A 77 4.03 -3.31 -17.56
CA GLU A 77 3.88 -2.11 -18.40
C GLU A 77 5.11 -1.87 -19.29
N ALA A 78 6.30 -2.08 -18.74
CA ALA A 78 7.53 -2.02 -19.51
C ALA A 78 7.63 -3.15 -20.53
N GLN A 79 7.24 -4.39 -20.19
CA GLN A 79 7.13 -5.49 -21.15
C GLN A 79 6.18 -5.15 -22.30
N SER A 80 5.01 -4.61 -21.99
CA SER A 80 4.04 -4.18 -23.00
C SER A 80 4.61 -3.13 -23.95
N THR A 81 5.34 -2.14 -23.41
CA THR A 81 5.98 -1.09 -24.22
C THR A 81 7.09 -1.66 -25.11
N ALA A 82 7.88 -2.57 -24.56
CA ALA A 82 8.95 -3.21 -25.33
C ALA A 82 8.38 -4.11 -26.45
N LEU A 83 7.33 -4.91 -26.17
CA LEU A 83 6.64 -5.72 -27.18
C LEU A 83 6.01 -4.86 -28.29
N GLN A 84 5.46 -3.70 -27.95
CA GLN A 84 4.97 -2.77 -28.95
C GLN A 84 6.09 -2.27 -29.87
N SER A 85 7.26 -1.94 -29.31
CA SER A 85 8.43 -1.57 -30.09
C SER A 85 8.93 -2.72 -30.98
N VAL A 86 8.88 -3.96 -30.50
CA VAL A 86 9.18 -5.15 -31.30
C VAL A 86 8.20 -5.29 -32.45
N ALA A 87 6.89 -5.15 -32.20
CA ALA A 87 5.87 -5.23 -33.25
C ALA A 87 6.06 -4.14 -34.33
N ASP A 88 6.39 -2.92 -33.92
CA ASP A 88 6.65 -1.81 -34.84
C ASP A 88 7.87 -2.10 -35.73
N ILE A 89 8.96 -2.64 -35.16
CA ILE A 89 10.15 -3.04 -35.90
C ILE A 89 9.83 -4.16 -36.88
N VAL A 90 9.13 -5.19 -36.47
CA VAL A 90 8.73 -6.31 -37.36
C VAL A 90 7.82 -5.81 -38.51
N SER A 91 6.93 -4.87 -38.24
CA SER A 91 6.10 -4.22 -39.27
C SER A 91 6.95 -3.42 -40.29
N GLU A 92 7.97 -2.70 -39.80
CA GLU A 92 8.91 -2.01 -40.71
C GLU A 92 9.73 -3.01 -41.56
N MET A 93 10.17 -4.12 -40.94
CA MET A 93 10.85 -5.21 -41.66
C MET A 93 9.97 -5.81 -42.75
N GLN A 94 8.66 -5.98 -42.53
CA GLN A 94 7.71 -6.40 -43.57
C GLN A 94 7.67 -5.38 -44.72
N THR A 95 7.66 -4.09 -44.41
CA THR A 95 7.64 -3.02 -45.40
C THR A 95 8.92 -3.04 -46.25
N ILE A 96 10.06 -3.22 -45.61
CA ILE A 96 11.36 -3.33 -46.30
C ILE A 96 11.37 -4.56 -47.22
N LYS A 97 10.89 -5.71 -46.76
CA LYS A 97 10.80 -6.93 -47.56
C LYS A 97 9.93 -6.73 -48.82
N ILE A 98 8.76 -6.12 -48.68
CA ILE A 98 7.91 -5.81 -49.84
C ILE A 98 8.62 -4.91 -50.86
N ASN A 99 9.34 -3.88 -50.38
CA ASN A 99 10.13 -2.98 -51.24
C ASN A 99 11.31 -3.70 -51.92
N TYR A 100 12.00 -4.55 -51.16
CA TYR A 100 13.09 -5.40 -51.67
C TYR A 100 12.60 -6.31 -52.79
N ASP A 101 11.44 -6.99 -52.63
CA ASP A 101 10.89 -7.88 -53.65
C ASP A 101 10.38 -7.12 -54.89
N ALA A 102 9.92 -5.88 -54.71
CA ALA A 102 9.48 -5.01 -55.79
C ALA A 102 10.64 -4.40 -56.58
N SER A 103 11.83 -4.32 -55.99
CA SER A 103 13.02 -3.73 -56.65
C SER A 103 13.72 -4.71 -57.57
N SER A 104 14.09 -4.25 -58.77
CA SER A 104 14.92 -4.98 -59.75
C SER A 104 16.35 -4.45 -59.78
N ASP A 105 16.67 -3.38 -59.05
CA ASP A 105 17.97 -2.75 -58.99
C ASP A 105 18.79 -3.37 -57.85
N SER A 106 20.01 -3.79 -58.15
CA SER A 106 20.89 -4.44 -57.17
C SER A 106 21.32 -3.47 -56.06
N ASP A 107 21.59 -2.20 -56.40
CA ASP A 107 22.03 -1.21 -55.41
C ASP A 107 20.91 -0.84 -54.42
N GLU A 108 19.66 -0.81 -54.91
CA GLU A 108 18.47 -0.63 -54.06
C GLU A 108 18.24 -1.84 -53.12
N ARG A 109 18.40 -3.05 -53.65
CA ARG A 109 18.27 -4.28 -52.87
C ARG A 109 19.32 -4.36 -51.75
N ASP A 110 20.58 -4.02 -52.07
CA ASP A 110 21.65 -3.96 -51.06
C ASP A 110 21.36 -2.91 -49.97
N ALA A 111 20.74 -1.80 -50.33
CA ALA A 111 20.32 -0.80 -49.36
C ALA A 111 19.21 -1.31 -48.44
N TYR A 112 18.18 -2.00 -48.97
CA TYR A 112 17.12 -2.64 -48.18
C TYR A 112 17.67 -3.75 -47.28
N GLU A 113 18.59 -4.56 -47.76
CA GLU A 113 19.29 -5.59 -46.98
C GLU A 113 19.99 -4.96 -45.76
N SER A 114 20.75 -3.87 -46.00
CA SER A 114 21.45 -3.16 -44.92
C SER A 114 20.47 -2.63 -43.85
N GLN A 115 19.35 -2.03 -44.28
CA GLN A 115 18.32 -1.55 -43.34
C GLN A 115 17.69 -2.69 -42.54
N PHE A 116 17.45 -3.83 -43.20
CA PHE A 116 16.90 -5.00 -42.52
C PHE A 116 17.85 -5.54 -41.47
N GLN A 117 19.14 -5.62 -41.75
CA GLN A 117 20.17 -6.04 -40.80
C GLN A 117 20.28 -5.06 -39.60
N ASP A 118 20.13 -3.75 -39.82
CA ASP A 118 20.08 -2.75 -38.74
C ASP A 118 18.86 -2.95 -37.83
N LEU A 119 17.70 -3.29 -38.39
CA LEU A 119 16.50 -3.60 -37.61
C LEU A 119 16.64 -4.92 -36.82
N ARG A 120 17.29 -5.94 -37.40
CA ARG A 120 17.65 -7.17 -36.68
C ARG A 120 18.51 -6.87 -35.45
N ALA A 121 19.51 -6.01 -35.62
CA ALA A 121 20.36 -5.58 -34.50
C ALA A 121 19.58 -4.83 -33.43
N GLN A 122 18.57 -4.03 -33.81
CA GLN A 122 17.67 -3.38 -32.85
C GLN A 122 16.80 -4.40 -32.10
N LEU A 123 16.25 -5.41 -32.77
CA LEU A 123 15.50 -6.49 -32.12
C LEU A 123 16.37 -7.23 -31.10
N ASN A 124 17.61 -7.53 -31.44
CA ASN A 124 18.55 -8.18 -30.52
C ASN A 124 18.84 -7.33 -29.28
N ASN A 125 18.92 -6.02 -29.41
CA ASN A 125 19.07 -5.12 -28.26
C ASN A 125 17.83 -5.12 -27.38
N LEU A 126 16.64 -5.05 -27.96
CA LEU A 126 15.36 -5.09 -27.21
C LEU A 126 15.15 -6.42 -26.48
N LYS A 127 15.56 -7.54 -27.12
CA LYS A 127 15.53 -8.87 -26.50
C LYS A 127 16.37 -8.95 -25.22
N GLY A 128 17.51 -8.24 -25.18
CA GLY A 128 18.40 -8.15 -24.02
C GLY A 128 17.99 -7.11 -22.96
N GLU A 129 16.88 -6.41 -23.13
CA GLU A 129 16.45 -5.36 -22.22
C GLU A 129 16.08 -5.90 -20.84
N SER A 130 16.44 -5.15 -19.80
CA SER A 130 16.20 -5.55 -18.41
C SER A 130 15.81 -4.35 -17.55
N ILE A 131 14.95 -4.57 -16.57
CA ILE A 131 14.58 -3.59 -15.54
C ILE A 131 15.02 -4.11 -14.19
N ASN A 132 15.80 -3.30 -13.47
CA ASN A 132 16.27 -3.63 -12.13
C ASN A 132 16.91 -5.03 -12.03
N THR A 133 17.78 -5.35 -13.01
CA THR A 133 18.47 -6.65 -13.17
C THR A 133 17.57 -7.84 -13.52
N GLN A 134 16.27 -7.64 -13.71
CA GLN A 134 15.35 -8.65 -14.19
C GLN A 134 15.19 -8.51 -15.72
N PRO A 135 15.46 -9.54 -16.51
CA PRO A 135 15.22 -9.51 -17.95
C PRO A 135 13.72 -9.33 -18.21
N LEU A 136 13.37 -8.55 -19.23
CA LEU A 136 11.97 -8.35 -19.63
C LEU A 136 11.40 -9.60 -20.31
N PHE A 137 12.25 -10.34 -21.01
CA PHE A 137 11.91 -11.48 -21.85
C PHE A 137 12.77 -12.69 -21.51
N ASN A 138 12.35 -13.88 -21.94
CA ASN A 138 13.14 -15.14 -21.89
C ASN A 138 13.66 -15.43 -20.47
N ARG A 139 12.77 -15.39 -19.48
CA ARG A 139 13.11 -15.79 -18.11
C ARG A 139 13.04 -17.31 -17.98
N ASP A 140 13.88 -17.85 -17.11
CA ASP A 140 13.88 -19.27 -16.83
C ASP A 140 12.69 -19.73 -15.96
N ASP A 141 12.05 -18.78 -15.24
CA ASP A 141 10.96 -19.06 -14.30
C ASP A 141 9.86 -17.99 -14.36
N ASP A 142 8.59 -18.41 -14.17
CA ASP A 142 7.45 -17.52 -14.00
C ASP A 142 7.62 -16.61 -12.78
N LEU A 143 7.31 -15.34 -12.92
CA LEU A 143 7.36 -14.40 -11.81
C LEU A 143 6.12 -14.53 -10.95
N GLN A 144 6.28 -15.08 -9.75
CA GLN A 144 5.19 -15.23 -8.79
C GLN A 144 5.10 -14.02 -7.87
N ILE A 145 3.98 -13.33 -7.91
CA ILE A 145 3.67 -12.17 -7.08
C ILE A 145 2.72 -12.60 -5.96
N SER A 146 3.24 -12.70 -4.74
CA SER A 146 2.40 -12.98 -3.58
C SER A 146 1.54 -11.77 -3.23
N THR A 147 0.22 -11.93 -3.21
CA THR A 147 -0.76 -10.93 -2.78
C THR A 147 -1.03 -10.96 -1.28
N THR A 148 -0.46 -11.95 -0.57
CA THR A 148 -0.55 -12.05 0.89
C THR A 148 0.78 -11.73 1.55
N ALA A 149 0.69 -11.35 2.81
CA ALA A 149 1.82 -10.89 3.59
C ALA A 149 2.85 -11.96 3.94
N ASP A 150 2.36 -13.16 4.18
CA ASP A 150 3.14 -14.33 4.64
C ASP A 150 3.64 -15.20 3.48
N GLY A 151 3.32 -14.81 2.23
CA GLY A 151 3.71 -15.58 1.04
C GLY A 151 2.98 -16.92 0.87
N SER A 152 2.06 -17.26 1.78
CA SER A 152 1.35 -18.55 1.78
C SER A 152 -0.03 -18.49 1.13
N GLY A 153 -0.47 -17.32 0.70
CA GLY A 153 -1.80 -17.12 0.11
C GLY A 153 -1.79 -17.08 -1.41
N SER A 154 -2.78 -16.40 -1.97
CA SER A 154 -2.95 -16.26 -3.41
C SER A 154 -1.73 -15.61 -4.04
N THR A 155 -1.12 -16.29 -5.01
CA THR A 155 -0.06 -15.77 -5.88
C THR A 155 -0.66 -15.45 -7.24
N ILE A 156 -0.19 -14.36 -7.85
CA ILE A 156 -0.40 -14.07 -9.25
C ILE A 156 0.86 -14.54 -9.96
N GLU A 157 0.68 -15.43 -10.92
CA GLU A 157 1.75 -15.87 -11.82
C GLU A 157 1.72 -14.97 -13.03
N LEU A 158 2.84 -14.35 -13.33
CA LEU A 158 3.04 -13.61 -14.57
C LEU A 158 3.69 -14.54 -15.57
N THR A 159 3.04 -14.66 -16.71
CA THR A 159 3.52 -15.51 -17.81
C THR A 159 4.94 -15.11 -18.24
N ASP A 160 5.81 -16.07 -18.40
CA ASP A 160 7.09 -15.81 -19.05
C ASP A 160 6.88 -15.53 -20.53
N ILE A 161 7.48 -14.46 -21.01
CA ILE A 161 7.38 -14.03 -22.41
C ILE A 161 8.62 -14.50 -23.12
N ASP A 162 8.46 -15.62 -23.86
CA ASP A 162 9.50 -16.19 -24.72
C ASP A 162 9.56 -15.44 -26.06
N LEU A 163 10.40 -14.40 -26.09
CA LEU A 163 10.61 -13.61 -27.29
C LEU A 163 11.51 -14.35 -28.30
N ASP A 164 12.32 -15.30 -27.86
CA ASP A 164 13.16 -16.13 -28.75
C ASP A 164 12.29 -17.01 -29.64
N ASP A 165 11.29 -17.70 -29.05
CA ASP A 165 10.33 -18.48 -29.86
C ASP A 165 9.51 -17.58 -30.76
N ALA A 166 9.08 -16.42 -30.28
CA ALA A 166 8.27 -15.49 -31.08
C ALA A 166 9.03 -14.97 -32.30
N LEU A 167 10.31 -14.62 -32.15
CA LEU A 167 11.15 -14.11 -33.24
C LEU A 167 11.76 -15.22 -34.12
N THR A 168 11.58 -16.48 -33.73
CA THR A 168 12.08 -17.60 -34.54
C THR A 168 11.20 -17.81 -35.78
N ILE A 169 11.82 -17.76 -36.97
CA ILE A 169 11.22 -18.11 -38.24
C ILE A 169 11.24 -19.62 -38.36
N ALA A 170 10.08 -20.24 -38.15
CA ALA A 170 9.95 -21.69 -38.07
C ALA A 170 10.35 -22.42 -39.39
N SER A 171 10.16 -21.77 -40.53
CA SER A 171 10.49 -22.32 -41.83
C SER A 171 12.00 -22.46 -42.05
N LEU A 172 12.79 -21.60 -41.42
CA LEU A 172 14.24 -21.53 -41.54
C LEU A 172 14.97 -22.06 -40.30
N GLY A 173 14.28 -22.12 -39.14
CA GLY A 173 14.90 -22.42 -37.85
C GLY A 173 15.85 -21.34 -37.37
N VAL A 174 15.63 -20.10 -37.76
CA VAL A 174 16.49 -18.95 -37.54
C VAL A 174 15.79 -17.92 -36.68
N ASP A 175 16.49 -17.40 -35.67
CA ASP A 175 16.03 -16.27 -34.86
C ASP A 175 16.17 -14.97 -35.63
N LEU A 176 15.10 -14.26 -35.89
CA LEU A 176 15.06 -12.97 -36.56
C LEU A 176 15.95 -11.92 -35.89
N ALA A 177 16.15 -12.02 -34.59
CA ALA A 177 17.01 -11.11 -33.84
C ALA A 177 18.52 -11.47 -33.92
N ASP A 178 18.88 -12.67 -34.42
CA ASP A 178 20.28 -13.08 -34.60
C ASP A 178 20.79 -12.64 -35.97
N ASN A 179 21.47 -11.50 -36.03
CA ASN A 179 22.06 -10.97 -37.26
C ASN A 179 23.43 -11.55 -37.60
N THR A 180 23.86 -12.63 -36.94
CA THR A 180 25.16 -13.30 -37.16
C THR A 180 25.07 -14.57 -37.97
N ASP A 181 23.88 -15.06 -38.23
CA ASP A 181 23.58 -16.33 -38.89
C ASP A 181 23.72 -16.31 -40.41
N GLY A 182 23.92 -15.11 -40.99
CA GLY A 182 24.07 -14.91 -42.44
C GLY A 182 22.77 -14.97 -43.22
N THR A 183 21.61 -14.98 -42.56
CA THR A 183 20.28 -14.93 -43.20
C THR A 183 20.08 -13.59 -43.89
N THR A 184 19.64 -13.63 -45.13
CA THR A 184 19.37 -12.46 -45.98
C THR A 184 17.86 -12.32 -46.25
N LEU A 185 17.45 -11.17 -46.80
CA LEU A 185 16.06 -10.95 -47.22
C LEU A 185 15.60 -11.92 -48.31
N ASP A 186 16.49 -12.48 -49.12
CA ASP A 186 16.13 -13.50 -50.11
C ASP A 186 15.68 -14.82 -49.47
N ASP A 187 16.16 -15.13 -48.24
CA ASP A 187 15.83 -16.36 -47.52
C ASP A 187 14.48 -16.28 -46.81
N ILE A 188 14.02 -15.07 -46.53
CA ILE A 188 12.83 -14.80 -45.71
C ILE A 188 11.63 -14.50 -46.63
N SER A 189 10.49 -15.11 -46.36
CA SER A 189 9.23 -14.80 -47.04
C SER A 189 8.37 -13.80 -46.28
N ASP A 190 7.45 -13.11 -46.99
CA ASP A 190 6.43 -12.25 -46.33
C ASP A 190 5.56 -13.02 -45.31
N GLY A 191 5.34 -14.31 -45.58
CA GLY A 191 4.60 -15.18 -44.68
C GLY A 191 5.32 -15.44 -43.35
N ASP A 192 6.66 -15.51 -43.39
CA ASP A 192 7.48 -15.72 -42.18
C ASP A 192 7.42 -14.49 -41.26
N LEU A 193 7.59 -13.29 -41.82
CA LEU A 193 7.50 -12.03 -41.06
C LEU A 193 6.06 -11.82 -40.50
N THR A 194 5.03 -12.22 -41.27
CA THR A 194 3.65 -12.17 -40.79
C THR A 194 3.44 -13.13 -39.63
N ALA A 195 3.96 -14.35 -39.68
CA ALA A 195 3.87 -15.31 -38.59
C ALA A 195 4.61 -14.81 -37.31
N VAL A 196 5.77 -14.18 -37.46
CA VAL A 196 6.48 -13.54 -36.34
C VAL A 196 5.64 -12.40 -35.76
N PHE A 197 5.07 -11.53 -36.58
CA PHE A 197 4.21 -10.44 -36.12
C PHE A 197 2.98 -10.96 -35.36
N ASP A 198 2.36 -12.02 -35.85
CA ASP A 198 1.20 -12.65 -35.17
C ASP A 198 1.59 -13.23 -33.82
N LYS A 199 2.77 -13.85 -33.70
CA LYS A 199 3.29 -14.35 -32.41
C LYS A 199 3.54 -13.19 -31.44
N VAL A 200 4.21 -12.14 -31.88
CA VAL A 200 4.50 -10.95 -31.05
C VAL A 200 3.21 -10.27 -30.55
N THR A 201 2.20 -10.15 -31.41
CA THR A 201 0.88 -9.62 -31.02
C THR A 201 0.12 -10.56 -30.08
N GLY A 202 0.34 -11.87 -30.21
CA GLY A 202 -0.13 -12.87 -29.26
C GLY A 202 0.45 -12.65 -27.87
N LEU A 203 1.77 -12.52 -27.76
CA LEU A 203 2.47 -12.21 -26.51
C LEU A 203 2.01 -10.86 -25.90
N ALA A 204 1.79 -9.84 -26.72
CA ALA A 204 1.25 -8.57 -26.24
C ALA A 204 -0.15 -8.71 -25.64
N THR A 205 -0.96 -9.65 -26.16
CA THR A 205 -2.28 -9.96 -25.60
C THR A 205 -2.18 -10.68 -24.25
N GLU A 206 -1.21 -11.59 -24.08
CA GLU A 206 -0.94 -12.25 -22.79
C GLU A 206 -0.50 -11.25 -21.74
N VAL A 207 0.45 -10.36 -22.06
CA VAL A 207 0.89 -9.27 -21.18
C VAL A 207 -0.26 -8.33 -20.80
N ALA A 208 -1.18 -8.04 -21.73
CA ALA A 208 -2.38 -7.25 -21.42
C ALA A 208 -3.32 -7.99 -20.45
N GLY A 209 -3.39 -9.31 -20.53
CA GLY A 209 -4.09 -10.18 -19.58
C GLY A 209 -3.49 -10.07 -18.17
N ASP A 210 -2.16 -10.17 -18.07
CA ASP A 210 -1.43 -10.03 -16.82
C ASP A 210 -1.60 -8.62 -16.21
N GLN A 211 -1.53 -7.59 -17.04
CA GLN A 211 -1.78 -6.20 -16.61
C GLN A 211 -3.19 -6.03 -16.04
N SER A 212 -4.19 -6.63 -16.66
CA SER A 212 -5.57 -6.62 -16.17
C SER A 212 -5.70 -7.34 -14.82
N THR A 213 -5.08 -8.51 -14.69
CA THR A 213 -5.07 -9.30 -13.45
C THR A 213 -4.41 -8.54 -12.30
N LEU A 214 -3.27 -7.91 -12.56
CA LEU A 214 -2.59 -7.04 -11.58
C LEU A 214 -3.42 -5.80 -11.24
N GLY A 215 -4.17 -5.26 -12.20
CA GLY A 215 -5.12 -4.17 -11.98
C GLY A 215 -6.20 -4.58 -10.97
N PHE A 216 -6.88 -5.70 -11.17
CA PHE A 216 -7.87 -6.22 -10.23
C PHE A 216 -7.29 -6.52 -8.85
N ALA A 217 -6.08 -7.08 -8.79
CA ALA A 217 -5.40 -7.33 -7.52
C ALA A 217 -5.09 -6.03 -6.77
N SER A 218 -4.61 -5.00 -7.46
CA SER A 218 -4.34 -3.68 -6.89
C SER A 218 -5.61 -3.04 -6.31
N ASP A 219 -6.72 -3.11 -7.06
CA ASP A 219 -8.01 -2.58 -6.62
C ASP A 219 -8.56 -3.36 -5.42
N TYR A 220 -8.44 -4.68 -5.42
CA TYR A 220 -8.83 -5.52 -4.30
C TYR A 220 -8.04 -5.19 -3.03
N LEU A 221 -6.70 -5.08 -3.12
CA LEU A 221 -5.84 -4.73 -2.01
C LEU A 221 -6.12 -3.31 -1.48
N SER A 222 -6.42 -2.37 -2.37
CA SER A 222 -6.79 -0.99 -1.99
C SER A 222 -8.12 -0.95 -1.22
N ASN A 223 -9.14 -1.67 -1.70
CA ASN A 223 -10.42 -1.78 -1.03
C ASN A 223 -10.29 -2.46 0.33
N MET A 224 -9.47 -3.51 0.42
CA MET A 224 -9.21 -4.22 1.68
C MET A 224 -8.47 -3.34 2.68
N SER A 225 -7.48 -2.53 2.24
CA SER A 225 -6.79 -1.53 3.06
C SER A 225 -7.79 -0.54 3.67
N THR A 226 -8.67 0.02 2.84
CA THR A 226 -9.70 0.96 3.30
C THR A 226 -10.64 0.33 4.33
N ASN A 227 -11.06 -0.92 4.12
CA ASN A 227 -11.93 -1.62 5.06
C ASN A 227 -11.23 -1.92 6.40
N LEU A 228 -9.95 -2.32 6.36
CA LEU A 228 -9.16 -2.56 7.57
C LEU A 228 -8.87 -1.26 8.33
N GLU A 229 -8.56 -0.17 7.63
CA GLU A 229 -8.40 1.16 8.22
C GLU A 229 -9.69 1.61 8.90
N ALA A 230 -10.84 1.48 8.23
CA ALA A 230 -12.13 1.81 8.81
C ALA A 230 -12.47 0.92 10.03
N ALA A 231 -12.13 -0.37 9.99
CA ALA A 231 -12.31 -1.27 11.13
C ALA A 231 -11.39 -0.91 12.30
N HIS A 232 -10.13 -0.55 12.02
CA HIS A 232 -9.17 -0.09 13.02
C HIS A 232 -9.64 1.23 13.65
N GLY A 233 -10.06 2.21 12.84
CA GLY A 233 -10.57 3.50 13.31
C GLY A 233 -11.80 3.36 14.21
N ARG A 234 -12.75 2.47 13.89
CA ARG A 234 -13.92 2.22 14.78
C ARG A 234 -13.52 1.75 16.17
N ILE A 235 -12.38 1.09 16.33
CA ILE A 235 -11.89 0.59 17.62
C ILE A 235 -11.04 1.65 18.31
N MET A 236 -10.17 2.31 17.57
CA MET A 236 -9.12 3.17 18.13
C MET A 236 -9.46 4.64 18.14
N ASP A 237 -10.20 5.14 17.13
CA ASP A 237 -10.42 6.58 17.00
C ASP A 237 -11.41 7.11 18.04
N VAL A 238 -11.10 8.28 18.58
CA VAL A 238 -11.97 9.01 19.50
C VAL A 238 -12.86 9.98 18.72
N ASP A 239 -14.14 10.04 19.09
CA ASP A 239 -14.98 11.18 18.68
C ASP A 239 -14.57 12.41 19.49
N ILE A 240 -13.86 13.33 18.84
CA ILE A 240 -13.32 14.55 19.46
C ILE A 240 -14.47 15.43 20.00
N ALA A 241 -15.64 15.45 19.35
CA ALA A 241 -16.75 16.26 19.81
C ALA A 241 -17.35 15.70 21.12
N GLU A 242 -17.55 14.38 21.19
CA GLU A 242 -18.02 13.70 22.40
C GLU A 242 -17.00 13.83 23.54
N GLU A 243 -15.72 13.57 23.26
CA GLU A 243 -14.67 13.62 24.29
C GLU A 243 -14.40 15.06 24.77
N SER A 244 -14.53 16.08 23.89
CA SER A 244 -14.44 17.50 24.31
C SER A 244 -15.60 17.90 25.20
N ALA A 245 -16.81 17.41 24.93
CA ALA A 245 -17.96 17.63 25.80
C ALA A 245 -17.76 16.93 27.16
N ASN A 246 -17.20 15.72 27.16
CA ASN A 246 -16.85 14.98 28.38
C ASN A 246 -15.76 15.73 29.18
N TYR A 247 -14.72 16.23 28.53
CA TYR A 247 -13.68 17.05 29.15
C TYR A 247 -14.26 18.32 29.80
N ALA A 248 -15.13 19.06 29.08
CA ALA A 248 -15.79 20.25 29.64
C ALA A 248 -16.63 19.93 30.85
N LYS A 249 -17.39 18.81 30.83
CA LYS A 249 -18.14 18.32 31.96
C LYS A 249 -17.24 17.99 33.16
N LEU A 250 -16.13 17.32 32.94
CA LEU A 250 -15.13 16.98 33.97
C LEU A 250 -14.47 18.23 34.55
N SER A 251 -14.18 19.24 33.73
CA SER A 251 -13.64 20.53 34.14
C SER A 251 -14.63 21.23 35.11
N MET A 252 -15.90 21.32 34.72
CA MET A 252 -16.94 21.89 35.61
C MET A 252 -17.08 21.11 36.92
N GLN A 253 -16.99 19.77 36.86
CA GLN A 253 -17.05 18.94 38.08
C GLN A 253 -15.84 19.14 38.99
N TYR A 254 -14.64 19.33 38.40
CA TYR A 254 -13.42 19.63 39.13
C TYR A 254 -13.51 20.99 39.85
N GLU A 255 -13.98 22.02 39.15
CA GLU A 255 -14.19 23.36 39.71
C GLU A 255 -15.22 23.33 40.84
N ALA A 256 -16.36 22.64 40.65
CA ALA A 256 -17.36 22.48 41.68
C ALA A 256 -16.82 21.73 42.91
N ALA A 257 -16.01 20.68 42.71
CA ALA A 257 -15.37 19.95 43.78
C ALA A 257 -14.36 20.82 44.55
N ALA A 258 -13.59 21.67 43.85
CA ALA A 258 -12.66 22.61 44.45
C ALA A 258 -13.38 23.64 45.34
N VAL A 259 -14.50 24.19 44.88
CA VAL A 259 -15.34 25.09 45.66
C VAL A 259 -15.91 24.37 46.89
N ALA A 260 -16.36 23.11 46.74
CA ALA A 260 -16.86 22.32 47.88
C ALA A 260 -15.79 22.05 48.95
N VAL A 261 -14.54 21.77 48.52
CA VAL A 261 -13.38 21.62 49.44
C VAL A 261 -13.08 22.93 50.15
N ALA A 262 -13.08 24.06 49.43
CA ALA A 262 -12.86 25.37 50.00
C ALA A 262 -13.95 25.68 51.06
N GLN A 263 -15.21 25.43 50.77
CA GLN A 263 -16.32 25.65 51.73
C GLN A 263 -16.20 24.73 52.93
N ALA A 264 -15.81 23.46 52.74
CA ALA A 264 -15.60 22.53 53.87
C ALA A 264 -14.44 22.99 54.76
N ASN A 265 -13.36 23.57 54.22
CA ASN A 265 -12.24 24.12 54.97
C ASN A 265 -12.67 25.35 55.76
N VAL A 266 -13.49 26.27 55.21
CA VAL A 266 -14.04 27.42 55.91
C VAL A 266 -14.93 26.97 57.08
N ALA A 267 -15.79 25.96 56.87
CA ALA A 267 -16.62 25.40 57.92
C ALA A 267 -15.81 24.76 59.06
N MET A 268 -14.69 24.09 58.75
CA MET A 268 -13.75 23.56 59.74
C MET A 268 -13.03 24.66 60.51
N GLY A 269 -12.64 25.73 59.83
CA GLY A 269 -12.05 26.91 60.48
C GLY A 269 -13.00 27.58 61.48
N ALA A 270 -14.27 27.78 61.10
CA ALA A 270 -15.29 28.34 61.99
C ALA A 270 -15.56 27.47 63.22
N VAL A 271 -15.54 26.13 63.06
CA VAL A 271 -15.67 25.21 64.20
C VAL A 271 -14.45 25.29 65.13
N LEU A 272 -13.25 25.43 64.60
CA LEU A 272 -12.00 25.58 65.37
C LEU A 272 -12.02 26.90 66.20
N ASP A 273 -12.48 27.98 65.57
CA ASP A 273 -12.57 29.30 66.18
C ASP A 273 -13.59 29.31 67.33
N LEU A 274 -14.73 28.63 67.13
CA LEU A 274 -15.75 28.41 68.19
C LEU A 274 -15.19 27.60 69.36
N LEU A 275 -14.36 26.62 69.13
CA LEU A 275 -13.71 25.81 70.17
C LEU A 275 -12.67 26.62 70.96
N LEU A 276 -11.86 27.40 70.27
CA LEU A 276 -10.85 28.24 70.90
C LEU A 276 -11.52 29.34 71.81
N THR A 277 -12.63 29.92 71.30
CA THR A 277 -13.39 30.90 72.08
C THR A 277 -14.16 30.28 73.24
N SER A 278 -14.43 28.99 73.22
CA SER A 278 -15.06 28.27 74.35
C SER A 278 -14.05 27.89 75.44
N VAL A 279 -12.77 27.64 75.05
CA VAL A 279 -11.68 27.31 76.01
C VAL A 279 -11.18 28.52 76.74
N ASP A 280 -11.23 29.73 76.15
CA ASP A 280 -10.81 31.00 76.79
C ASP A 280 -11.87 31.55 77.81
N ARG A 281 -13.03 30.88 77.95
CA ARG A 281 -14.15 31.27 78.85
C ARG A 281 -14.21 30.51 80.15
N ASP A 282 -13.43 29.49 80.35
CA ASP A 282 -13.31 28.75 81.64
C ASP A 282 -11.98 29.12 82.31
#